data_d551a3c5ecbf7738edf1dc9b7469e338
#
_entry.id   d551a3c5ecbf7738edf1dc9b7469e338
#
_cell.length_a   1.000
_cell.length_b   1.000
_cell.length_c   1.000
_cell.angle_alpha   90.00
_cell.angle_beta   90.00
_cell.angle_gamma   90.00
#
_symmetry.space_group_name_H-M   'P 1'
#
loop_
_entity.id
_entity.type
_entity.pdbx_description
1 polymer ?
#
loop_
_entity_poly.entity_id
_entity_poly.type
_entity_poly.pdbx_seq_one_letter_code
_entity_poly.pdbx_strand_id
1 'polypeptide(L)'
;GLLLAENRVFACALGRSGMRPVKREGDGATPVAGMRIVYGWYRADRLVRPHSGLRLRAITARDGWCDAPADPNYNRPVRLPFRAGHETMTRDDRLYDVCLVLDWNLPPFGRKRHAGSAIFLHLARPDFGPTEGCIAVAPEAMRWLLPRIGPETVVKVIA
;
A
#
# COMPACT_ATOMS: atom_id res chain seq x y z
N GLY A 1 -15.02 2.42 3.87
CA GLY A 1 -14.88 1.05 4.37
C GLY A 1 -14.60 0.98 5.86
N LEU A 2 -14.59 -0.23 6.37
CA LEU A 2 -14.23 -0.52 7.77
C LEU A 2 -13.08 -1.54 7.79
N LEU A 3 -12.10 -1.31 8.63
CA LEU A 3 -10.99 -2.23 8.91
C LEU A 3 -11.15 -2.76 10.33
N LEU A 4 -11.27 -4.09 10.44
CA LEU A 4 -11.31 -4.78 11.73
C LEU A 4 -9.92 -5.34 12.04
N ALA A 5 -9.43 -5.08 13.24
CA ALA A 5 -8.20 -5.64 13.75
C ALA A 5 -8.37 -5.96 15.23
N GLU A 6 -8.19 -7.23 15.58
CA GLU A 6 -8.52 -7.76 16.91
C GLU A 6 -9.98 -7.37 17.28
N ASN A 7 -10.16 -6.63 18.35
CA ASN A 7 -11.46 -6.16 18.84
C ASN A 7 -11.76 -4.70 18.52
N ARG A 8 -11.02 -4.10 17.56
CA ARG A 8 -11.20 -2.71 17.13
C ARG A 8 -11.67 -2.58 15.70
N VAL A 9 -12.46 -1.54 15.47
CA VAL A 9 -12.96 -1.16 14.15
C VAL A 9 -12.45 0.24 13.84
N PHE A 10 -11.85 0.41 12.66
CA PHE A 10 -11.35 1.68 12.16
C PHE A 10 -12.02 2.02 10.84
N ALA A 11 -12.31 3.30 10.61
CA ALA A 11 -12.65 3.77 9.28
C ALA A 11 -11.46 3.58 8.34
N CYS A 12 -11.72 3.19 7.09
CA CYS A 12 -10.70 3.12 6.05
C CYS A 12 -11.25 3.62 4.72
N ALA A 13 -10.38 4.22 3.90
CA ALA A 13 -10.67 4.51 2.51
C ALA A 13 -10.23 3.33 1.64
N LEU A 14 -11.00 3.07 0.61
CA LEU A 14 -10.76 2.03 -0.40
C LEU A 14 -10.74 2.67 -1.80
N GLY A 15 -10.50 1.85 -2.80
CA GLY A 15 -10.48 2.27 -4.19
C GLY A 15 -11.76 3.00 -4.61
N ARG A 16 -11.63 4.06 -5.45
CA ARG A 16 -12.75 4.87 -5.95
C ARG A 16 -13.81 4.05 -6.70
N SER A 17 -13.44 2.91 -7.24
CA SER A 17 -14.35 1.98 -7.92
C SER A 17 -14.82 0.83 -7.01
N GLY A 18 -14.66 0.98 -5.68
CA GLY A 18 -15.03 -0.04 -4.71
C GLY A 18 -14.05 -1.22 -4.66
N MET A 19 -14.58 -2.39 -4.38
CA MET A 19 -13.82 -3.65 -4.26
C MET A 19 -14.16 -4.57 -5.43
N ARG A 20 -13.14 -5.30 -5.95
CA ARG A 20 -13.35 -6.24 -7.08
C ARG A 20 -12.55 -7.52 -6.91
N PRO A 21 -13.13 -8.70 -7.19
CA PRO A 21 -12.41 -9.96 -7.18
C PRO A 21 -11.43 -10.07 -8.37
N VAL A 22 -11.77 -9.45 -9.50
CA VAL A 22 -10.91 -9.39 -10.69
C VAL A 22 -10.37 -7.97 -10.84
N LYS A 23 -9.16 -7.77 -10.33
CA LYS A 23 -8.44 -6.49 -10.37
C LYS A 23 -7.74 -6.30 -11.72
N ARG A 24 -7.79 -5.06 -12.25
CA ARG A 24 -7.06 -4.63 -13.43
C ARG A 24 -6.25 -3.37 -13.12
N GLU A 25 -5.19 -3.16 -13.89
CA GLU A 25 -4.41 -1.92 -13.80
C GLU A 25 -5.28 -0.70 -14.15
N GLY A 26 -5.18 0.36 -13.34
CA GLY A 26 -5.91 1.61 -13.57
C GLY A 26 -7.43 1.55 -13.29
N ASP A 27 -7.99 0.43 -12.80
CA ASP A 27 -9.42 0.31 -12.56
C ASP A 27 -9.92 1.05 -11.30
N GLY A 28 -8.99 1.56 -10.48
CA GLY A 28 -9.31 2.28 -9.25
C GLY A 28 -10.00 1.43 -8.17
N ALA A 29 -9.97 0.10 -8.27
CA ALA A 29 -10.63 -0.79 -7.31
C ALA A 29 -9.63 -1.43 -6.33
N THR A 30 -10.05 -1.70 -5.11
CA THR A 30 -9.31 -2.51 -4.13
C THR A 30 -9.58 -3.99 -4.42
N PRO A 31 -8.54 -4.85 -4.52
CA PRO A 31 -8.74 -6.26 -4.79
C PRO A 31 -9.40 -6.98 -3.61
N VAL A 32 -10.38 -7.83 -3.89
CA VAL A 32 -10.98 -8.76 -2.91
C VAL A 32 -10.06 -9.95 -2.78
N ALA A 33 -9.22 -9.96 -1.76
CA ALA A 33 -8.22 -11.00 -1.53
C ALA A 33 -7.72 -10.99 -0.08
N GLY A 34 -7.06 -12.07 0.32
CA GLY A 34 -6.14 -12.07 1.46
C GLY A 34 -4.74 -11.71 0.99
N MET A 35 -4.18 -10.63 1.51
CA MET A 35 -2.88 -10.10 1.13
C MET A 35 -1.97 -10.00 2.35
N ARG A 36 -0.76 -10.55 2.27
CA ARG A 36 0.24 -10.40 3.33
C ARG A 36 0.87 -9.02 3.30
N ILE A 37 1.26 -8.53 4.46
CA ILE A 37 2.09 -7.33 4.55
C ILE A 37 3.55 -7.76 4.46
N VAL A 38 4.21 -7.42 3.36
CA VAL A 38 5.56 -7.92 3.06
C VAL A 38 6.64 -7.14 3.80
N TYR A 39 6.56 -5.81 3.73
CA TYR A 39 7.45 -4.86 4.39
C TYR A 39 6.81 -3.47 4.35
N GLY A 40 7.46 -2.48 4.93
CA GLY A 40 6.96 -1.11 4.87
C GLY A 40 8.04 -0.07 4.64
N TRP A 41 7.58 1.12 4.32
CA TRP A 41 8.36 2.33 4.20
C TRP A 41 7.83 3.41 5.12
N TYR A 42 8.69 4.35 5.52
CA TYR A 42 8.30 5.51 6.30
C TYR A 42 9.13 6.75 5.92
N ARG A 43 8.60 7.93 6.15
CA ARG A 43 9.26 9.22 5.93
C ARG A 43 10.12 9.57 7.14
N ALA A 44 11.41 9.26 7.07
CA ALA A 44 12.35 9.51 8.14
C ALA A 44 12.63 11.00 8.38
N ASP A 45 12.31 11.85 7.42
CA ASP A 45 12.35 13.30 7.54
C ASP A 45 11.14 13.89 8.29
N ARG A 46 10.09 13.08 8.53
CA ARG A 46 8.86 13.48 9.22
C ARG A 46 8.55 12.67 10.47
N LEU A 47 9.06 11.45 10.55
CA LEU A 47 8.73 10.51 11.61
C LEU A 47 9.99 9.83 12.15
N VAL A 48 10.04 9.65 13.46
CA VAL A 48 10.93 8.64 14.05
C VAL A 48 10.49 7.28 13.55
N ARG A 49 11.46 6.37 13.33
CA ARG A 49 11.16 5.01 12.86
C ARG A 49 10.08 4.36 13.73
N PRO A 50 8.92 4.02 13.16
CA PRO A 50 7.85 3.39 13.92
C PRO A 50 8.25 2.00 14.42
N HIS A 51 7.79 1.63 15.61
CA HIS A 51 7.93 0.28 16.12
C HIS A 51 6.97 -0.67 15.39
N SER A 52 7.49 -1.79 14.89
CA SER A 52 6.70 -2.82 14.19
C SER A 52 7.49 -4.13 14.12
N GLY A 53 6.81 -5.27 14.04
CA GLY A 53 7.40 -6.55 13.68
C GLY A 53 7.82 -6.65 12.20
N LEU A 54 7.40 -5.68 11.36
CA LEU A 54 7.78 -5.61 9.96
C LEU A 54 9.15 -4.94 9.77
N ARG A 55 9.82 -5.32 8.69
CA ARG A 55 10.96 -4.56 8.20
C ARG A 55 10.48 -3.23 7.63
N LEU A 56 10.77 -2.14 8.33
CA LEU A 56 10.51 -0.78 7.85
C LEU A 56 11.78 -0.13 7.32
N ARG A 57 11.71 0.53 6.18
CA ARG A 57 12.80 1.24 5.51
C ARG A 57 12.44 2.72 5.34
N ALA A 58 13.41 3.60 5.54
CA ALA A 58 13.24 5.01 5.23
C ALA A 58 13.03 5.22 3.72
N ILE A 59 12.06 6.07 3.37
CA ILE A 59 11.87 6.56 2.00
C ILE A 59 12.96 7.58 1.67
N THR A 60 13.50 7.51 0.48
CA THR A 60 14.44 8.48 -0.09
C THR A 60 13.86 9.12 -1.34
N ALA A 61 14.41 10.27 -1.76
CA ALA A 61 13.99 10.95 -2.99
C ALA A 61 14.17 10.10 -4.27
N ARG A 62 14.93 9.00 -4.17
CA ARG A 62 15.15 8.08 -5.29
C ARG A 62 14.24 6.87 -5.28
N ASP A 63 13.27 6.78 -4.40
CA ASP A 63 12.38 5.63 -4.33
C ASP A 63 11.12 5.87 -5.16
N GLY A 64 10.86 4.93 -6.07
CA GLY A 64 9.67 4.85 -6.89
C GLY A 64 9.10 3.44 -6.91
N TRP A 65 7.90 3.31 -7.46
CA TRP A 65 7.24 2.02 -7.72
C TRP A 65 6.74 1.98 -9.16
N CYS A 66 7.21 1.05 -9.96
CA CYS A 66 6.81 0.93 -11.37
C CYS A 66 5.37 0.40 -11.48
N ASP A 67 4.50 1.16 -12.13
CA ASP A 67 3.12 0.83 -12.42
C ASP A 67 2.85 0.61 -13.92
N ALA A 68 3.89 0.66 -14.76
CA ALA A 68 3.80 0.47 -16.20
C ALA A 68 3.72 -1.02 -16.58
N PRO A 69 2.58 -1.54 -17.08
CA PRO A 69 2.42 -2.99 -17.35
C PRO A 69 3.35 -3.55 -18.40
N ALA A 70 3.83 -2.71 -19.33
CA ALA A 70 4.75 -3.11 -20.39
C ALA A 70 6.21 -3.23 -19.92
N ASP A 71 6.57 -2.58 -18.79
CA ASP A 71 7.93 -2.58 -18.28
C ASP A 71 8.29 -3.88 -17.56
N PRO A 72 9.53 -4.38 -17.68
CA PRO A 72 10.00 -5.55 -16.93
C PRO A 72 9.94 -5.39 -15.40
N ASN A 73 9.99 -4.15 -14.92
CA ASN A 73 9.89 -3.84 -13.49
C ASN A 73 8.46 -3.60 -13.00
N TYR A 74 7.44 -3.83 -13.84
CA TYR A 74 6.05 -3.68 -13.43
C TYR A 74 5.76 -4.28 -12.06
N ASN A 75 5.06 -3.51 -11.22
CA ASN A 75 4.73 -3.84 -9.84
C ASN A 75 5.97 -4.18 -8.98
N ARG A 76 7.02 -3.34 -9.08
CA ARG A 76 8.25 -3.45 -8.29
C ARG A 76 8.77 -2.08 -7.86
N PRO A 77 9.52 -2.02 -6.75
CA PRO A 77 10.26 -0.82 -6.42
C PRO A 77 11.34 -0.55 -7.48
N VAL A 78 11.49 0.70 -7.84
CA VAL A 78 12.49 1.19 -8.81
C VAL A 78 13.25 2.39 -8.22
N ARG A 79 14.39 2.69 -8.84
CA ARG A 79 15.20 3.86 -8.46
C ARG A 79 14.96 4.99 -9.45
N LEU A 80 14.70 6.19 -8.92
CA LEU A 80 14.54 7.41 -9.72
C LEU A 80 15.90 8.05 -10.05
N PRO A 81 16.03 8.67 -11.24
CA PRO A 81 15.02 8.83 -12.28
C PRO A 81 14.72 7.51 -13.00
N PHE A 82 13.46 7.26 -13.35
CA PHE A 82 12.98 6.07 -14.05
C PHE A 82 12.11 6.49 -15.24
N ARG A 83 12.24 5.83 -16.40
CA ARG A 83 11.60 6.29 -17.66
C ARG A 83 10.14 5.86 -17.81
N ALA A 84 9.82 4.65 -17.34
CA ALA A 84 8.46 4.13 -17.44
C ALA A 84 7.54 4.74 -16.38
N GLY A 85 6.22 4.55 -16.51
CA GLY A 85 5.23 4.96 -15.52
C GLY A 85 5.59 4.44 -14.13
N HIS A 86 5.49 5.32 -13.14
CA HIS A 86 5.83 4.98 -11.77
C HIS A 86 5.20 5.95 -10.77
N GLU A 87 4.99 5.48 -9.57
CA GLU A 87 4.70 6.34 -8.42
C GLU A 87 5.99 6.78 -7.75
N THR A 88 6.09 8.06 -7.39
CA THR A 88 7.14 8.57 -6.52
C THR A 88 6.77 8.31 -5.08
N MET A 89 7.66 7.65 -4.31
CA MET A 89 7.36 7.32 -2.92
C MET A 89 7.53 8.51 -1.98
N THR A 90 8.37 9.49 -2.34
CA THR A 90 8.51 10.76 -1.62
C THR A 90 7.41 11.72 -2.07
N ARG A 91 6.27 11.68 -1.38
CA ARG A 91 5.11 12.53 -1.67
C ARG A 91 5.12 13.80 -0.82
N ASP A 92 4.58 14.90 -1.35
CA ASP A 92 4.38 16.14 -0.60
C ASP A 92 3.18 16.05 0.36
N ASP A 93 2.14 15.29 -0.02
CA ASP A 93 1.07 14.91 0.87
C ASP A 93 1.56 13.89 1.92
N ARG A 94 0.78 13.63 2.95
CA ARG A 94 1.16 12.74 4.04
C ARG A 94 0.80 11.27 3.82
N LEU A 95 0.28 10.92 2.65
CA LEU A 95 -0.29 9.59 2.41
C LEU A 95 0.73 8.47 2.58
N TYR A 96 1.99 8.71 2.19
CA TYR A 96 3.07 7.73 2.32
C TYR A 96 4.06 8.04 3.46
N ASP A 97 3.63 8.84 4.47
CA ASP A 97 4.44 8.98 5.69
C ASP A 97 4.69 7.61 6.36
N VAL A 98 3.70 6.71 6.24
CA VAL A 98 3.85 5.26 6.42
C VAL A 98 3.13 4.56 5.27
N CYS A 99 3.83 3.62 4.60
CA CYS A 99 3.32 2.88 3.46
C CYS A 99 3.74 1.42 3.57
N LEU A 100 2.78 0.51 3.73
CA LEU A 100 2.99 -0.92 3.89
C LEU A 100 2.65 -1.64 2.60
N VAL A 101 3.57 -2.43 2.08
CA VAL A 101 3.42 -3.15 0.81
C VAL A 101 2.64 -4.44 1.03
N LEU A 102 1.52 -4.58 0.31
CA LEU A 102 0.75 -5.81 0.28
C LEU A 102 1.21 -6.69 -0.90
N ASP A 103 1.16 -8.02 -0.73
CA ASP A 103 1.71 -8.97 -1.72
C ASP A 103 0.81 -9.18 -2.96
N TRP A 104 -0.15 -8.29 -3.21
CA TRP A 104 -0.97 -8.36 -4.41
C TRP A 104 -0.10 -8.35 -5.67
N ASN A 105 -0.28 -9.38 -6.51
CA ASN A 105 0.42 -9.48 -7.80
C ASN A 105 1.96 -9.32 -7.69
N LEU A 106 2.55 -9.80 -6.59
CA LEU A 106 4.00 -9.79 -6.36
C LEU A 106 4.60 -11.20 -6.47
N PRO A 107 5.88 -11.34 -6.87
CA PRO A 107 6.61 -12.59 -6.71
C PRO A 107 6.68 -13.01 -5.23
N PRO A 108 6.71 -14.31 -4.91
CA PRO A 108 6.80 -15.47 -5.81
C PRO A 108 5.46 -15.97 -6.35
N PHE A 109 4.32 -15.43 -5.88
CA PHE A 109 2.98 -15.89 -6.22
C PHE A 109 2.54 -15.59 -7.67
N GLY A 110 3.42 -15.03 -8.44
CA GLY A 110 3.20 -14.67 -9.83
C GLY A 110 2.91 -13.18 -10.00
N ARG A 111 3.50 -12.62 -11.05
CA ARG A 111 3.25 -11.25 -11.48
C ARG A 111 2.62 -11.31 -12.87
N LYS A 112 1.34 -10.97 -12.91
CA LYS A 112 0.59 -10.88 -14.18
C LYS A 112 0.55 -9.43 -14.63
N ARG A 113 0.94 -9.16 -15.88
CA ARG A 113 0.79 -7.83 -16.47
C ARG A 113 -0.69 -7.42 -16.46
N HIS A 114 -0.95 -6.15 -16.25
CA HIS A 114 -2.29 -5.57 -16.19
C HIS A 114 -3.19 -6.06 -15.04
N ALA A 115 -2.69 -6.84 -14.08
CA ALA A 115 -3.48 -7.34 -12.96
C ALA A 115 -3.48 -6.41 -11.72
N GLY A 116 -3.04 -5.18 -11.90
CA GLY A 116 -2.92 -4.18 -10.83
C GLY A 116 -1.53 -4.18 -10.18
N SER A 117 -1.11 -3.00 -9.78
CA SER A 117 0.18 -2.73 -9.13
C SER A 117 -0.02 -1.82 -7.92
N ALA A 118 1.04 -1.62 -7.13
CA ALA A 118 1.09 -0.64 -6.06
C ALA A 118 -0.09 -0.73 -5.07
N ILE A 119 -0.46 -1.95 -4.65
CA ILE A 119 -1.50 -2.12 -3.62
C ILE A 119 -0.83 -2.03 -2.25
N PHE A 120 -1.11 -0.93 -1.56
CA PHE A 120 -0.52 -0.59 -0.27
C PHE A 120 -1.58 -0.41 0.81
N LEU A 121 -1.16 -0.54 2.07
CA LEU A 121 -1.86 0.01 3.24
C LEU A 121 -1.10 1.25 3.68
N HIS A 122 -1.73 2.43 3.60
CA HIS A 122 -1.09 3.72 3.85
C HIS A 122 -1.99 4.68 4.66
N LEU A 123 -1.56 5.93 4.87
CA LEU A 123 -2.36 6.91 5.59
C LEU A 123 -3.48 7.47 4.72
N ALA A 124 -4.65 7.66 5.32
CA ALA A 124 -5.80 8.27 4.65
C ALA A 124 -5.66 9.80 4.58
N ARG A 125 -6.35 10.41 3.61
CA ARG A 125 -6.67 11.83 3.63
C ARG A 125 -7.57 12.16 4.83
N PRO A 126 -7.58 13.41 5.32
CA PRO A 126 -8.45 13.79 6.46
C PRO A 126 -9.94 13.53 6.20
N ASP A 127 -10.38 13.65 4.97
CA ASP A 127 -11.77 13.42 4.53
C ASP A 127 -12.06 11.96 4.16
N PHE A 128 -11.08 11.05 4.29
CA PHE A 128 -11.16 9.68 3.80
C PHE A 128 -11.54 9.58 2.32
N GLY A 129 -11.13 10.55 1.51
CA GLY A 129 -11.29 10.49 0.05
C GLY A 129 -10.77 9.17 -0.51
N PRO A 130 -11.38 8.65 -1.59
CA PRO A 130 -11.07 7.33 -2.13
C PRO A 130 -9.63 7.24 -2.66
N THR A 131 -9.11 6.02 -2.72
CA THR A 131 -7.79 5.69 -3.27
C THR A 131 -7.90 5.21 -4.73
N GLU A 132 -6.77 4.95 -5.37
CA GLU A 132 -6.71 4.28 -6.69
C GLU A 132 -6.65 2.74 -6.58
N GLY A 133 -6.96 2.19 -5.40
CA GLY A 133 -7.02 0.75 -5.14
C GLY A 133 -6.33 0.32 -3.85
N CYS A 134 -5.58 1.20 -3.22
CA CYS A 134 -4.97 0.97 -1.91
C CYS A 134 -6.02 0.94 -0.79
N ILE A 135 -5.59 0.52 0.39
CA ILE A 135 -6.33 0.65 1.64
C ILE A 135 -5.70 1.80 2.42
N ALA A 136 -6.47 2.76 2.86
CA ALA A 136 -5.93 3.88 3.63
C ALA A 136 -6.64 4.04 4.98
N VAL A 137 -5.88 4.27 6.04
CA VAL A 137 -6.38 4.40 7.41
C VAL A 137 -5.89 5.70 8.06
N ALA A 138 -6.61 6.18 9.05
CA ALA A 138 -6.17 7.35 9.82
C ALA A 138 -4.80 7.14 10.46
N PRO A 139 -4.01 8.21 10.70
CA PRO A 139 -2.70 8.10 11.37
C PRO A 139 -2.78 7.41 12.74
N GLU A 140 -3.85 7.62 13.50
CA GLU A 140 -4.10 6.98 14.80
C GLU A 140 -4.28 5.46 14.65
N ALA A 141 -5.04 5.03 13.65
CA ALA A 141 -5.23 3.62 13.34
C ALA A 141 -3.90 2.98 12.92
N MET A 142 -3.12 3.65 12.06
CA MET A 142 -1.80 3.16 11.64
C MET A 142 -0.86 3.03 12.84
N ARG A 143 -0.79 4.01 13.74
CA ARG A 143 0.02 3.95 14.97
C ARG A 143 -0.38 2.78 15.87
N TRP A 144 -1.67 2.47 15.94
CA TRP A 144 -2.17 1.35 16.73
C TRP A 144 -1.86 0.00 16.07
N LEU A 145 -1.94 -0.09 14.74
CA LEU A 145 -1.68 -1.29 13.96
C LEU A 145 -0.20 -1.69 13.95
N LEU A 146 0.70 -0.74 13.73
CA LEU A 146 2.13 -0.99 13.47
C LEU A 146 2.80 -1.91 14.49
N PRO A 147 2.62 -1.75 15.83
CA PRO A 147 3.24 -2.66 16.81
C PRO A 147 2.65 -4.08 16.82
N ARG A 148 1.47 -4.27 16.19
CA ARG A 148 0.69 -5.52 16.18
C ARG A 148 0.85 -6.31 14.91
N ILE A 149 1.48 -5.74 13.89
CA ILE A 149 1.66 -6.37 12.59
C ILE A 149 3.09 -6.88 12.39
N GLY A 150 3.18 -8.03 11.76
CA GLY A 150 4.43 -8.71 11.44
C GLY A 150 4.35 -9.43 10.08
N PRO A 151 5.37 -10.23 9.72
CA PRO A 151 5.47 -10.88 8.40
C PRO A 151 4.31 -11.83 8.06
N GLU A 152 3.65 -12.37 9.08
CA GLU A 152 2.51 -13.29 8.91
C GLU A 152 1.15 -12.59 8.90
N THR A 153 1.13 -11.26 9.06
CA THR A 153 -0.12 -10.50 9.06
C THR A 153 -0.74 -10.47 7.68
N VAL A 154 -2.00 -10.87 7.60
CA VAL A 154 -2.81 -10.85 6.38
C VAL A 154 -3.89 -9.78 6.49
N VAL A 155 -3.95 -8.89 5.53
CA VAL A 155 -5.08 -7.98 5.31
C VAL A 155 -6.06 -8.68 4.38
N LYS A 156 -7.24 -9.03 4.90
CA LYS A 156 -8.29 -9.69 4.13
C LYS A 156 -9.35 -8.67 3.73
N VAL A 157 -9.46 -8.43 2.43
CA VAL A 157 -10.54 -7.62 1.84
C VAL A 157 -11.70 -8.54 1.51
N ILE A 158 -12.85 -8.24 2.08
CA ILE A 158 -14.12 -8.98 1.87
C ILE A 158 -15.18 -7.99 1.40
N ALA A 159 -15.97 -8.41 0.41
CA ALA A 159 -17.10 -7.66 -0.11
C ALA A 159 -18.37 -8.02 0.65
#